data_ec943d5691385cbba9cb0565a001ab77
#
_entry.id   ec943d5691385cbba9cb0565a001ab77
#
_cell.length_a   1.000
_cell.length_b   1.000
_cell.length_c   1.000
_cell.angle_alpha   90.00
_cell.angle_beta   90.00
_cell.angle_gamma   90.00
#
_symmetry.space_group_name_H-M   'P 1'
#
loop_
_entity.id
_entity.type
_entity.pdbx_description
1 polymer ?
#
loop_
_entity_poly.entity_id
_entity_poly.type
_entity_poly.pdbx_seq_one_letter_code
_entity_poly.pdbx_strand_id
1 'polypeptide(L)'
;SEMCIRDRALEVVVAFSEPLGLPELSVGGGLGVAYLESESAPSITEWGEMLRQACDGLGVQARVSAEPGRSIAAQAAVTVYSVGTIKELPGIRTYMAVDGGFGDNPRPMLYGSGYTAFAPNRVTEARNSITRIVGKHCESSDVIVSEASLPENLGIGDLVATPVTGAYGYSMASTYNRMPRPPVLFVSQGKARLVIRGESVEDLLTLDVD
;
A
#
# COMPACT_ATOMS: atom_id res chain seq x y z
N SER A 1 -20.83 4.27 7.21
CA SER A 1 -19.86 4.37 6.10
C SER A 1 -18.84 5.45 6.44
N GLU A 2 -17.64 5.39 5.86
CA GLU A 2 -16.58 6.41 6.04
C GLU A 2 -17.07 7.81 5.64
N MET A 3 -18.03 7.92 4.74
CA MET A 3 -18.67 9.18 4.34
C MET A 3 -19.40 9.87 5.49
N CYS A 4 -20.21 9.15 6.27
CA CYS A 4 -20.93 9.74 7.40
C CYS A 4 -20.02 10.24 8.53
N ILE A 5 -18.87 9.58 8.72
CA ILE A 5 -17.86 10.00 9.71
C ILE A 5 -17.21 11.32 9.30
N ARG A 6 -17.00 11.55 8.00
CA ARG A 6 -16.41 12.77 7.47
C ARG A 6 -17.36 13.95 7.47
N ASP A 7 -18.61 13.75 7.07
CA ASP A 7 -19.62 14.80 7.11
C ASP A 7 -19.71 15.36 8.55
N ARG A 8 -19.73 14.46 9.53
CA ARG A 8 -19.76 14.84 10.94
C ARG A 8 -18.46 15.51 11.41
N ALA A 9 -17.28 15.06 10.91
CA ALA A 9 -16.01 15.71 11.21
C ALA A 9 -15.94 17.11 10.60
N LEU A 10 -16.45 17.29 9.38
CA LEU A 10 -16.50 18.58 8.72
C LEU A 10 -17.43 19.56 9.46
N GLU A 11 -18.60 19.13 9.89
CA GLU A 11 -19.51 19.93 10.73
C GLU A 11 -18.79 20.47 11.98
N VAL A 12 -18.06 19.59 12.69
CA VAL A 12 -17.30 19.98 13.88
C VAL A 12 -16.21 20.98 13.55
N VAL A 13 -15.40 20.71 12.51
CA VAL A 13 -14.30 21.59 12.11
C VAL A 13 -14.82 22.97 11.68
N VAL A 14 -15.90 23.02 10.90
CA VAL A 14 -16.53 24.27 10.48
C VAL A 14 -17.03 25.07 11.67
N ALA A 15 -17.74 24.43 12.61
CA ALA A 15 -18.23 25.08 13.83
C ALA A 15 -17.12 25.72 14.68
N PHE A 16 -15.91 25.12 14.68
CA PHE A 16 -14.76 25.70 15.36
C PHE A 16 -14.05 26.81 14.56
N SER A 17 -14.01 26.69 13.22
CA SER A 17 -13.23 27.60 12.37
C SER A 17 -14.02 28.86 11.98
N GLU A 18 -15.33 28.78 11.85
CA GLU A 18 -16.18 29.89 11.44
C GLU A 18 -16.05 31.14 12.35
N PRO A 19 -16.09 31.02 13.70
CA PRO A 19 -15.92 32.20 14.58
C PRO A 19 -14.55 32.83 14.48
N LEU A 20 -13.54 32.14 13.93
CA LEU A 20 -12.18 32.63 13.81
C LEU A 20 -11.95 33.44 12.53
N GLY A 21 -12.89 33.40 11.57
CA GLY A 21 -12.79 34.12 10.30
C GLY A 21 -11.56 33.77 9.47
N LEU A 22 -11.13 32.49 9.51
CA LEU A 22 -9.92 32.04 8.82
C LEU A 22 -10.10 32.06 7.30
N PRO A 23 -9.09 32.52 6.54
CA PRO A 23 -9.19 32.61 5.08
C PRO A 23 -9.11 31.23 4.38
N GLU A 24 -8.61 30.21 5.07
CA GLU A 24 -8.43 28.86 4.55
C GLU A 24 -8.93 27.81 5.55
N LEU A 25 -9.49 26.73 5.00
CA LEU A 25 -9.93 25.55 5.73
C LEU A 25 -9.40 24.29 5.03
N SER A 26 -8.49 23.55 5.68
CA SER A 26 -8.13 22.21 5.20
C SER A 26 -9.11 21.19 5.79
N VAL A 27 -9.75 20.42 4.90
CA VAL A 27 -10.61 19.30 5.30
C VAL A 27 -9.83 17.99 5.47
N GLY A 28 -8.49 18.07 5.38
CA GLY A 28 -7.60 16.93 5.51
C GLY A 28 -7.65 15.99 4.30
N GLY A 29 -7.20 14.77 4.51
CA GLY A 29 -7.16 13.72 3.50
C GLY A 29 -8.14 12.59 3.77
N GLY A 30 -7.64 11.35 3.58
CA GLY A 30 -8.32 10.11 3.97
C GLY A 30 -9.22 9.51 2.88
N LEU A 31 -9.17 9.98 1.61
CA LEU A 31 -9.76 9.24 0.51
C LEU A 31 -9.06 7.88 0.40
N GLY A 32 -9.83 6.79 0.54
CA GLY A 32 -9.35 5.41 0.44
C GLY A 32 -9.06 5.00 -0.99
N VAL A 33 -8.47 3.81 -1.12
CA VAL A 33 -8.31 3.09 -2.39
C VAL A 33 -8.68 1.64 -2.17
N ALA A 34 -9.15 0.97 -3.22
CA ALA A 34 -9.34 -0.48 -3.21
C ALA A 34 -7.98 -1.18 -3.30
N TYR A 35 -7.72 -2.12 -2.39
CA TYR A 35 -6.56 -3.01 -2.39
C TYR A 35 -6.92 -4.39 -2.95
N LEU A 36 -8.20 -4.77 -2.82
CA LEU A 36 -8.75 -6.03 -3.32
C LEU A 36 -9.79 -5.75 -4.40
N GLU A 37 -9.99 -6.70 -5.31
CA GLU A 37 -11.04 -6.61 -6.34
C GLU A 37 -12.46 -6.56 -5.74
N SER A 38 -12.64 -7.08 -4.51
CA SER A 38 -13.90 -7.04 -3.77
C SER A 38 -14.17 -5.72 -3.06
N GLU A 39 -13.18 -4.82 -3.04
CA GLU A 39 -13.30 -3.50 -2.42
C GLU A 39 -13.65 -2.44 -3.46
N SER A 40 -14.32 -1.39 -3.01
CA SER A 40 -14.59 -0.19 -3.82
C SER A 40 -14.17 1.06 -3.05
N ALA A 41 -13.73 2.06 -3.76
CA ALA A 41 -13.45 3.38 -3.23
C ALA A 41 -14.02 4.44 -4.19
N PRO A 42 -14.54 5.57 -3.67
CA PRO A 42 -14.96 6.67 -4.53
C PRO A 42 -13.80 7.18 -5.38
N SER A 43 -14.10 7.66 -6.56
CA SER A 43 -13.12 8.41 -7.35
C SER A 43 -12.77 9.73 -6.66
N ILE A 44 -11.62 10.30 -7.03
CA ILE A 44 -11.21 11.62 -6.49
C ILE A 44 -12.20 12.72 -6.90
N THR A 45 -12.86 12.57 -8.06
CA THR A 45 -13.89 13.48 -8.54
C THR A 45 -15.16 13.41 -7.69
N GLU A 46 -15.68 12.21 -7.44
CA GLU A 46 -16.85 12.00 -6.58
C GLU A 46 -16.60 12.50 -5.15
N TRP A 47 -15.41 12.22 -4.64
CA TRP A 47 -15.00 12.69 -3.31
C TRP A 47 -14.90 14.22 -3.25
N GLY A 48 -14.30 14.86 -4.25
CA GLY A 48 -14.20 16.32 -4.33
C GLY A 48 -15.56 17.00 -4.45
N GLU A 49 -16.46 16.43 -5.25
CA GLU A 49 -17.83 16.93 -5.41
C GLU A 49 -18.64 16.84 -4.10
N MET A 50 -18.49 15.73 -3.38
CA MET A 50 -19.13 15.53 -2.08
C MET A 50 -18.61 16.54 -1.04
N LEU A 51 -17.30 16.79 -0.99
CA LEU A 51 -16.72 17.81 -0.11
C LEU A 51 -17.22 19.22 -0.44
N ARG A 52 -17.29 19.55 -1.73
CA ARG A 52 -17.82 20.83 -2.20
C ARG A 52 -19.27 21.01 -1.74
N GLN A 53 -20.13 20.01 -1.96
CA GLN A 53 -21.55 20.06 -1.56
C GLN A 53 -21.70 20.19 -0.04
N ALA A 54 -20.87 19.46 0.74
CA ALA A 54 -20.90 19.56 2.19
C ALA A 54 -20.45 20.94 2.70
N CYS A 55 -19.40 21.50 2.13
CA CYS A 55 -18.93 22.86 2.46
C CYS A 55 -19.95 23.94 2.08
N ASP A 56 -20.58 23.82 0.89
CA ASP A 56 -21.65 24.73 0.46
C ASP A 56 -22.86 24.67 1.41
N GLY A 57 -23.26 23.46 1.81
CA GLY A 57 -24.36 23.24 2.76
C GLY A 57 -24.11 23.80 4.17
N LEU A 58 -22.85 23.84 4.58
CA LEU A 58 -22.42 24.44 5.86
C LEU A 58 -22.10 25.93 5.76
N GLY A 59 -22.23 26.54 4.58
CA GLY A 59 -21.99 27.97 4.37
C GLY A 59 -20.52 28.40 4.48
N VAL A 60 -19.57 27.49 4.25
CA VAL A 60 -18.13 27.77 4.34
C VAL A 60 -17.72 28.85 3.36
N GLN A 61 -17.17 29.96 3.88
CA GLN A 61 -16.67 31.07 3.08
C GLN A 61 -15.15 31.02 2.85
N ALA A 62 -14.45 30.23 3.64
CA ALA A 62 -13.01 30.05 3.52
C ALA A 62 -12.64 29.29 2.23
N ARG A 63 -11.44 29.50 1.74
CA ARG A 63 -10.86 28.68 0.67
C ARG A 63 -10.63 27.27 1.18
N VAL A 64 -11.34 26.29 0.62
CA VAL A 64 -11.22 24.89 1.01
C VAL A 64 -10.05 24.23 0.30
N SER A 65 -9.22 23.51 1.06
CA SER A 65 -8.14 22.65 0.57
C SER A 65 -8.31 21.23 1.11
N ALA A 66 -7.73 20.24 0.40
CA ALA A 66 -7.81 18.84 0.74
C ALA A 66 -6.47 18.12 0.46
N GLU A 67 -6.21 17.02 1.18
CA GLU A 67 -4.91 16.33 1.18
C GLU A 67 -5.06 14.81 0.91
N PRO A 68 -5.59 14.39 -0.27
CA PRO A 68 -5.94 13.00 -0.56
C PRO A 68 -4.72 12.13 -0.94
N GLY A 69 -3.68 12.07 -0.10
CA GLY A 69 -2.38 11.47 -0.40
C GLY A 69 -2.44 10.02 -0.86
N ARG A 70 -3.18 9.15 -0.16
CA ARG A 70 -3.27 7.72 -0.52
C ARG A 70 -3.84 7.52 -1.92
N SER A 71 -4.92 8.18 -2.25
CA SER A 71 -5.58 8.04 -3.55
C SER A 71 -4.74 8.53 -4.72
N ILE A 72 -3.80 9.44 -4.47
CA ILE A 72 -2.85 9.94 -5.48
C ILE A 72 -1.72 8.94 -5.72
N ALA A 73 -1.14 8.37 -4.65
CA ALA A 73 0.12 7.66 -4.73
C ALA A 73 -0.02 6.13 -4.72
N ALA A 74 -1.04 5.56 -4.06
CA ALA A 74 -1.08 4.12 -3.78
C ALA A 74 -1.05 3.26 -5.05
N GLN A 75 -1.85 3.59 -6.05
CA GLN A 75 -1.94 2.81 -7.30
C GLN A 75 -0.76 3.04 -8.25
N ALA A 76 0.10 4.01 -7.97
CA ALA A 76 1.22 4.36 -8.83
C ALA A 76 2.43 3.42 -8.67
N ALA A 77 2.40 2.46 -7.74
CA ALA A 77 3.51 1.55 -7.54
C ALA A 77 3.10 0.11 -7.25
N VAL A 78 4.02 -0.78 -7.53
CA VAL A 78 3.99 -2.20 -7.18
C VAL A 78 5.27 -2.54 -6.42
N THR A 79 5.20 -3.51 -5.52
CA THR A 79 6.38 -4.12 -4.91
C THR A 79 6.60 -5.48 -5.56
N VAL A 80 7.79 -5.70 -6.07
CA VAL A 80 8.18 -6.93 -6.77
C VAL A 80 9.08 -7.75 -5.85
N TYR A 81 8.81 -9.04 -5.79
CA TYR A 81 9.55 -10.01 -5.00
C TYR A 81 10.02 -11.17 -5.86
N SER A 82 11.15 -11.76 -5.50
CA SER A 82 11.61 -13.03 -6.05
C SER A 82 11.13 -14.19 -5.18
N VAL A 83 10.62 -15.23 -5.81
CA VAL A 83 10.20 -16.45 -5.12
C VAL A 83 11.44 -17.20 -4.63
N GLY A 84 11.50 -17.45 -3.31
CA GLY A 84 12.58 -18.19 -2.65
C GLY A 84 12.25 -19.65 -2.45
N THR A 85 11.27 -19.96 -1.62
CA THR A 85 10.90 -21.34 -1.26
C THR A 85 9.41 -21.55 -1.42
N ILE A 86 9.03 -22.70 -1.98
CA ILE A 86 7.63 -23.12 -2.07
C ILE A 86 7.43 -24.35 -1.19
N LYS A 87 6.42 -24.34 -0.35
CA LYS A 87 6.03 -25.46 0.51
C LYS A 87 4.57 -25.80 0.29
N GLU A 88 4.34 -26.95 -0.26
CA GLU A 88 3.00 -27.51 -0.40
C GLU A 88 2.63 -28.36 0.81
N LEU A 89 1.46 -28.12 1.36
CA LEU A 89 0.83 -28.93 2.40
C LEU A 89 -0.45 -29.52 1.80
N PRO A 90 -0.42 -30.78 1.33
CA PRO A 90 -1.53 -31.39 0.62
C PRO A 90 -2.84 -31.31 1.42
N GLY A 91 -3.91 -30.83 0.78
CA GLY A 91 -5.23 -30.67 1.39
C GLY A 91 -5.34 -29.49 2.38
N ILE A 92 -4.27 -28.74 2.59
CA ILE A 92 -4.26 -27.60 3.50
C ILE A 92 -3.97 -26.30 2.73
N ARG A 93 -2.73 -26.16 2.19
CA ARG A 93 -2.30 -24.88 1.59
C ARG A 93 -0.93 -24.99 0.92
N THR A 94 -0.71 -24.12 -0.07
CA THR A 94 0.62 -23.81 -0.58
C THR A 94 1.13 -22.52 0.03
N TYR A 95 2.36 -22.53 0.53
CA TYR A 95 3.11 -21.34 0.96
C TYR A 95 4.19 -21.02 -0.06
N MET A 96 4.36 -19.74 -0.36
CA MET A 96 5.41 -19.22 -1.21
C MET A 96 6.16 -18.15 -0.41
N ALA A 97 7.37 -18.45 0.01
CA ALA A 97 8.25 -17.50 0.66
C ALA A 97 8.97 -16.65 -0.38
N VAL A 98 9.11 -15.36 -0.11
CA VAL A 98 9.75 -14.40 -1.00
C VAL A 98 10.89 -13.67 -0.30
N ASP A 99 11.70 -12.94 -1.09
CA ASP A 99 12.88 -12.20 -0.62
C ASP A 99 12.57 -10.87 0.11
N GLY A 100 11.30 -10.52 0.28
CA GLY A 100 10.83 -9.39 1.07
C GLY A 100 9.99 -9.81 2.28
N GLY A 101 9.13 -8.91 2.76
CA GLY A 101 8.24 -9.19 3.87
C GLY A 101 7.62 -7.91 4.46
N PHE A 102 7.16 -8.00 5.72
CA PHE A 102 6.56 -6.84 6.38
C PHE A 102 7.53 -5.67 6.59
N GLY A 103 8.85 -5.90 6.53
CA GLY A 103 9.84 -4.83 6.52
C GLY A 103 9.71 -3.90 5.32
N ASP A 104 9.21 -4.40 4.19
CA ASP A 104 9.00 -3.65 2.93
C ASP A 104 7.56 -3.17 2.80
N ASN A 105 6.60 -4.01 3.21
CA ASN A 105 5.17 -3.71 3.21
C ASN A 105 4.55 -4.07 4.58
N PRO A 106 4.64 -3.15 5.56
CA PRO A 106 4.18 -3.43 6.93
C PRO A 106 2.65 -3.42 7.08
N ARG A 107 1.91 -2.99 6.09
CA ARG A 107 0.47 -2.75 6.21
C ARG A 107 -0.37 -4.00 6.48
N PRO A 108 -0.12 -5.18 5.88
CA PRO A 108 -0.85 -6.39 6.23
C PRO A 108 -0.73 -6.73 7.72
N MET A 109 0.48 -6.64 8.28
CA MET A 109 0.73 -6.96 9.69
C MET A 109 0.15 -5.90 10.64
N LEU A 110 0.34 -4.60 10.34
CA LEU A 110 -0.05 -3.51 11.25
C LEU A 110 -1.56 -3.21 11.22
N TYR A 111 -2.20 -3.37 10.07
CA TYR A 111 -3.58 -2.91 9.87
C TYR A 111 -4.52 -4.01 9.38
N GLY A 112 -4.04 -5.24 9.20
CA GLY A 112 -4.82 -6.30 8.57
C GLY A 112 -5.21 -5.99 7.11
N SER A 113 -4.46 -5.11 6.44
CA SER A 113 -4.78 -4.71 5.07
C SER A 113 -4.65 -5.90 4.12
N GLY A 114 -5.70 -6.19 3.37
CA GLY A 114 -5.65 -7.17 2.29
C GLY A 114 -4.82 -6.65 1.12
N TYR A 115 -4.15 -7.57 0.43
CA TYR A 115 -3.46 -7.31 -0.83
C TYR A 115 -3.69 -8.47 -1.78
N THR A 116 -3.57 -8.19 -3.08
CA THR A 116 -3.48 -9.22 -4.12
C THR A 116 -2.05 -9.36 -4.61
N ALA A 117 -1.80 -10.41 -5.40
CA ALA A 117 -0.55 -10.56 -6.11
C ALA A 117 -0.77 -11.10 -7.51
N PHE A 118 0.22 -10.87 -8.37
CA PHE A 118 0.26 -11.41 -9.72
C PHE A 118 1.71 -11.76 -10.10
N ALA A 119 1.88 -12.62 -11.09
CA ALA A 119 3.18 -12.93 -11.68
C ALA A 119 3.43 -11.97 -12.87
N PRO A 120 4.33 -10.98 -12.75
CA PRO A 120 4.46 -9.92 -13.75
C PRO A 120 4.91 -10.41 -15.13
N ASN A 121 5.64 -11.52 -15.20
CA ASN A 121 6.09 -12.13 -16.44
C ASN A 121 5.07 -13.11 -17.04
N ARG A 122 3.93 -13.38 -16.36
CA ARG A 122 2.93 -14.40 -16.73
C ARG A 122 1.51 -13.87 -16.57
N VAL A 123 1.28 -12.59 -16.82
CA VAL A 123 0.00 -11.87 -16.55
C VAL A 123 -1.18 -12.39 -17.36
N THR A 124 -0.94 -13.03 -18.52
CA THR A 124 -1.97 -13.57 -19.40
C THR A 124 -2.35 -15.02 -19.08
N GLU A 125 -1.62 -15.66 -18.18
CA GLU A 125 -1.89 -17.07 -17.81
C GLU A 125 -3.04 -17.17 -16.81
N ALA A 126 -3.71 -18.33 -16.82
CA ALA A 126 -4.76 -18.64 -15.87
C ALA A 126 -4.20 -18.71 -14.44
N ARG A 127 -4.94 -18.16 -13.46
CA ARG A 127 -4.54 -18.05 -12.06
C ARG A 127 -5.27 -19.08 -11.21
N ASN A 128 -4.94 -20.36 -11.39
CA ASN A 128 -5.66 -21.49 -10.79
C ASN A 128 -5.04 -21.97 -9.46
N SER A 129 -3.86 -21.48 -9.09
CA SER A 129 -3.17 -21.83 -7.85
C SER A 129 -3.45 -20.82 -6.75
N ILE A 130 -4.06 -21.26 -5.64
CA ILE A 130 -4.25 -20.41 -4.45
C ILE A 130 -3.06 -20.60 -3.52
N THR A 131 -2.32 -19.52 -3.31
CA THR A 131 -1.05 -19.54 -2.60
C THR A 131 -1.00 -18.44 -1.54
N ARG A 132 -0.45 -18.75 -0.36
CA ARG A 132 -0.13 -17.75 0.66
C ARG A 132 1.29 -17.26 0.44
N ILE A 133 1.45 -15.95 0.21
CA ILE A 133 2.76 -15.32 0.08
C ILE A 133 3.22 -14.86 1.46
N VAL A 134 4.38 -15.34 1.88
CA VAL A 134 5.00 -15.06 3.18
C VAL A 134 6.38 -14.44 2.99
N GLY A 135 6.75 -13.58 3.92
CA GLY A 135 8.05 -12.94 3.90
C GLY A 135 9.17 -13.80 4.48
N LYS A 136 10.34 -13.18 4.58
CA LYS A 136 11.60 -13.80 5.05
C LYS A 136 11.89 -13.55 6.53
N HIS A 137 11.06 -12.78 7.23
CA HIS A 137 11.27 -12.48 8.65
C HIS A 137 10.87 -13.67 9.52
N CYS A 138 11.55 -13.84 10.66
CA CYS A 138 11.27 -14.91 11.61
C CYS A 138 10.05 -14.59 12.48
N GLU A 139 8.91 -14.32 11.81
CA GLU A 139 7.65 -13.93 12.44
C GLU A 139 6.48 -14.65 11.77
N SER A 140 5.59 -15.24 12.57
CA SER A 140 4.40 -15.91 12.03
C SER A 140 3.40 -14.97 11.37
N SER A 141 3.47 -13.69 11.69
CA SER A 141 2.66 -12.61 11.11
C SER A 141 3.23 -12.05 9.80
N ASP A 142 4.40 -12.52 9.33
CA ASP A 142 4.99 -12.06 8.06
C ASP A 142 4.28 -12.67 6.85
N VAL A 143 3.02 -12.30 6.70
CA VAL A 143 2.15 -12.70 5.59
C VAL A 143 1.87 -11.46 4.74
N ILE A 144 2.36 -11.47 3.50
CA ILE A 144 2.17 -10.37 2.54
C ILE A 144 0.80 -10.46 1.89
N VAL A 145 0.45 -11.66 1.38
CA VAL A 145 -0.86 -11.94 0.78
C VAL A 145 -1.39 -13.26 1.34
N SER A 146 -2.54 -13.22 1.96
CA SER A 146 -3.14 -14.41 2.61
C SER A 146 -3.61 -15.46 1.62
N GLU A 147 -4.17 -15.02 0.49
CA GLU A 147 -4.69 -15.87 -0.58
C GLU A 147 -4.48 -15.18 -1.93
N ALA A 148 -3.39 -15.52 -2.60
CA ALA A 148 -3.06 -15.04 -3.94
C ALA A 148 -3.49 -16.07 -4.98
N SER A 149 -4.28 -15.65 -5.97
CA SER A 149 -4.55 -16.45 -7.15
C SER A 149 -3.42 -16.23 -8.16
N LEU A 150 -2.62 -17.25 -8.40
CA LEU A 150 -1.41 -17.18 -9.22
C LEU A 150 -1.44 -18.24 -10.34
N PRO A 151 -0.64 -18.10 -11.41
CA PRO A 151 -0.39 -19.17 -12.35
C PRO A 151 0.16 -20.43 -11.66
N GLU A 152 -0.19 -21.59 -12.19
CA GLU A 152 0.41 -22.85 -11.75
C GLU A 152 1.90 -22.91 -12.13
N ASN A 153 2.64 -23.76 -11.44
CA ASN A 153 4.05 -24.06 -11.73
C ASN A 153 4.99 -22.82 -11.64
N LEU A 154 4.69 -21.87 -10.76
CA LEU A 154 5.71 -20.90 -10.35
C LEU A 154 6.79 -21.63 -9.57
N GLY A 155 8.04 -21.28 -9.84
CA GLY A 155 9.23 -21.88 -9.24
C GLY A 155 10.11 -20.87 -8.52
N ILE A 156 11.16 -21.38 -7.89
CA ILE A 156 12.20 -20.57 -7.25
C ILE A 156 12.85 -19.65 -8.31
N GLY A 157 12.96 -18.36 -8.00
CA GLY A 157 13.51 -17.35 -8.90
C GLY A 157 12.45 -16.66 -9.78
N ASP A 158 11.22 -17.17 -9.85
CA ASP A 158 10.12 -16.46 -10.50
C ASP A 158 9.78 -15.18 -9.75
N LEU A 159 9.14 -14.22 -10.43
CA LEU A 159 8.73 -12.97 -9.83
C LEU A 159 7.24 -12.99 -9.49
N VAL A 160 6.93 -12.43 -8.31
CA VAL A 160 5.58 -12.07 -7.91
C VAL A 160 5.54 -10.60 -7.50
N ALA A 161 4.43 -9.92 -7.76
CA ALA A 161 4.28 -8.51 -7.47
C ALA A 161 2.97 -8.24 -6.75
N THR A 162 3.02 -7.33 -5.78
CA THR A 162 1.86 -6.83 -5.03
C THR A 162 1.58 -5.41 -5.49
N PRO A 163 0.40 -5.12 -6.06
CA PRO A 163 0.03 -3.77 -6.50
C PRO A 163 -0.38 -2.88 -5.32
N VAL A 164 -0.64 -1.61 -5.63
CA VAL A 164 -1.18 -0.60 -4.68
C VAL A 164 -0.23 -0.34 -3.49
N THR A 165 1.08 -0.35 -3.74
CA THR A 165 2.10 -0.14 -2.70
C THR A 165 2.75 1.25 -2.74
N GLY A 166 2.24 2.19 -3.55
CA GLY A 166 2.83 3.53 -3.71
C GLY A 166 2.64 4.47 -2.52
N ALA A 167 1.66 4.18 -1.64
CA ALA A 167 1.46 4.93 -0.41
C ALA A 167 1.78 4.06 0.80
N TYR A 168 2.51 4.62 1.78
CA TYR A 168 2.84 3.96 3.05
C TYR A 168 3.64 2.65 2.88
N GLY A 169 4.33 2.48 1.75
CA GLY A 169 5.30 1.42 1.52
C GLY A 169 6.67 1.84 2.05
N TYR A 170 7.53 2.40 1.17
CA TYR A 170 8.89 2.77 1.53
C TYR A 170 9.00 3.69 2.76
N SER A 171 8.09 4.66 2.92
CA SER A 171 8.11 5.58 4.07
C SER A 171 7.86 4.91 5.41
N MET A 172 7.22 3.74 5.43
CA MET A 172 6.99 2.93 6.63
C MET A 172 7.91 1.71 6.70
N ALA A 173 8.72 1.48 5.66
CA ALA A 173 9.66 0.36 5.63
C ALA A 173 10.66 0.45 6.78
N SER A 174 11.07 -0.71 7.28
CA SER A 174 11.99 -0.83 8.40
C SER A 174 13.11 -1.83 8.09
N THR A 175 14.15 -1.77 8.87
CA THR A 175 15.26 -2.73 8.86
C THR A 175 15.09 -3.82 9.91
N TYR A 176 13.85 -4.26 10.13
CA TYR A 176 13.54 -5.32 11.08
C TYR A 176 14.39 -6.57 10.82
N ASN A 177 14.88 -7.19 11.87
CA ASN A 177 15.88 -8.30 11.82
C ASN A 177 17.17 -7.93 11.06
N ARG A 178 17.51 -6.64 10.98
CA ARG A 178 18.65 -6.15 10.18
C ARG A 178 18.56 -6.57 8.70
N MET A 179 17.35 -6.60 8.14
CA MET A 179 17.15 -6.82 6.70
C MET A 179 17.20 -5.49 5.96
N PRO A 180 18.01 -5.37 4.90
CA PRO A 180 18.11 -4.16 4.08
C PRO A 180 16.78 -3.83 3.39
N ARG A 181 16.44 -2.55 3.31
CA ARG A 181 15.27 -2.08 2.54
C ARG A 181 15.57 -2.15 1.04
N PRO A 182 14.56 -2.49 0.21
CA PRO A 182 14.72 -2.62 -1.23
C PRO A 182 14.93 -1.25 -1.92
N PRO A 183 15.44 -1.24 -3.16
CA PRO A 183 15.53 -0.03 -3.97
C PRO A 183 14.14 0.47 -4.41
N VAL A 184 14.08 1.76 -4.78
CA VAL A 184 12.91 2.35 -5.46
C VAL A 184 13.31 2.80 -6.87
N LEU A 185 12.55 2.34 -7.85
CA LEU A 185 12.72 2.71 -9.25
C LEU A 185 11.47 3.43 -9.74
N PHE A 186 11.67 4.51 -10.50
CA PHE A 186 10.61 5.12 -11.28
C PHE A 186 10.65 4.56 -12.70
N VAL A 187 9.50 4.11 -13.18
CA VAL A 187 9.36 3.53 -14.52
C VAL A 187 8.41 4.41 -15.33
N SER A 188 8.86 4.85 -16.50
CA SER A 188 8.07 5.63 -17.43
C SER A 188 8.53 5.37 -18.86
N GLN A 189 7.61 5.21 -19.78
CA GLN A 189 7.89 5.03 -21.21
C GLN A 189 8.92 3.94 -21.50
N GLY A 190 8.84 2.81 -20.82
CA GLY A 190 9.77 1.68 -20.97
C GLY A 190 11.17 1.90 -20.40
N LYS A 191 11.40 2.99 -19.68
CA LYS A 191 12.68 3.28 -19.01
C LYS A 191 12.53 3.21 -17.51
N ALA A 192 13.53 2.59 -16.84
CA ALA A 192 13.63 2.56 -15.40
C ALA A 192 14.74 3.50 -14.93
N ARG A 193 14.49 4.25 -13.87
CA ARG A 193 15.44 5.15 -13.22
C ARG A 193 15.49 4.84 -11.72
N LEU A 194 16.66 4.49 -11.23
CA LEU A 194 16.89 4.32 -9.79
C LEU A 194 16.73 5.68 -9.09
N VAL A 195 15.84 5.74 -8.11
CA VAL A 195 15.55 6.94 -7.32
C VAL A 195 16.08 6.79 -5.90
N ILE A 196 15.93 5.61 -5.33
CA ILE A 196 16.50 5.23 -4.04
C ILE A 196 17.22 3.92 -4.25
N ARG A 197 18.51 3.85 -3.94
CA ARG A 197 19.25 2.58 -3.97
C ARG A 197 18.78 1.67 -2.83
N GLY A 198 18.88 0.37 -3.02
CA GLY A 198 18.71 -0.58 -1.93
C GLY A 198 19.79 -0.38 -0.86
N GLU A 199 19.46 -0.67 0.38
CA GLU A 199 20.44 -0.70 1.45
C GLU A 199 21.36 -1.92 1.31
N SER A 200 22.62 -1.75 1.70
CA SER A 200 23.58 -2.82 1.88
C SER A 200 23.69 -3.22 3.36
N VAL A 201 24.41 -4.29 3.65
CA VAL A 201 24.70 -4.68 5.04
C VAL A 201 25.55 -3.60 5.74
N GLU A 202 26.48 -2.97 5.01
CA GLU A 202 27.31 -1.89 5.52
C GLU A 202 26.48 -0.67 5.92
N ASP A 203 25.39 -0.34 5.18
CA ASP A 203 24.49 0.74 5.57
C ASP A 203 23.84 0.48 6.93
N LEU A 204 23.53 -0.78 7.24
CA LEU A 204 22.91 -1.17 8.52
C LEU A 204 23.88 -1.06 9.70
N LEU A 205 25.18 -1.06 9.44
CA LEU A 205 26.23 -0.97 10.45
C LEU A 205 26.72 0.48 10.68
N THR A 206 26.21 1.44 9.91
CA THR A 206 26.67 2.85 9.94
C THR A 206 26.55 3.50 11.32
N LEU A 207 25.59 3.06 12.15
CA LEU A 207 25.36 3.60 13.49
C LEU A 207 26.00 2.77 14.60
N ASP A 208 26.62 1.64 14.26
CA ASP A 208 27.34 0.84 15.25
C ASP A 208 28.66 1.56 15.58
N VAL A 209 29.03 1.58 16.84
CA VAL A 209 30.28 2.14 17.35
C VAL A 209 31.09 1.04 17.99
N ASP A 210 32.46 1.14 17.88
CA ASP A 210 33.39 0.20 18.50
C ASP A 210 33.46 0.38 20.02
#